data_caa2749fc4db55d94357eee28f2fc8eb
#
_entry.id   caa2749fc4db55d94357eee28f2fc8eb
#
_cell.length_a   1.000
_cell.length_b   1.000
_cell.length_c   1.000
_cell.angle_alpha   90.00
_cell.angle_beta   90.00
_cell.angle_gamma   90.00
#
_symmetry.space_group_name_H-M   'P 1'
#
loop_
_entity.id
_entity.type
_entity.pdbx_description
1 polymer ?
#
loop_
_entity_poly.entity_id
_entity_poly.type
_entity_poly.pdbx_seq_one_letter_code
_entity_poly.pdbx_strand_id
1 'polypeptide(L)'
;MSTWLITGCSSGLGRALAEAVIEAGHHAVVTARDEAKVADLVELAPDRVLGAALDVTDPARAAVVVQQAEDRFGAVDVLVNNAGYGYRAAVEEGEDADIRALFETHFFGSVTMIKAVLPGMRARRAGAIVNISSIGAHIKPPGSGYYAAVKAALEGMSGSLRAELQPLGISVTVVAPGGFRTDFSGRSLTQSRSVIDDYEGTAGKRRKERDTTHGTQPGDPVRAGRAILTAVESAEPPAMLMLGSDALTSYRQVLGTALAEADEWEELSVSTDFQD
;
A
#
# COMPACT_ATOMS: atom_id res chain seq x y z
N MET A 1 -23.15 -6.57 -4.53
CA MET A 1 -22.74 -5.84 -3.32
C MET A 1 -21.64 -6.66 -2.69
N SER A 2 -20.44 -6.12 -2.51
CA SER A 2 -19.26 -6.79 -1.94
C SER A 2 -18.84 -6.12 -0.62
N THR A 3 -18.15 -6.85 0.25
CA THR A 3 -17.65 -6.36 1.54
C THR A 3 -16.15 -6.04 1.43
N TRP A 4 -15.80 -4.78 1.65
CA TRP A 4 -14.46 -4.26 1.61
C TRP A 4 -13.91 -4.04 3.01
N LEU A 5 -12.81 -4.69 3.37
CA LEU A 5 -12.07 -4.42 4.59
C LEU A 5 -10.86 -3.56 4.24
N ILE A 6 -10.85 -2.32 4.73
CA ILE A 6 -9.84 -1.31 4.38
C ILE A 6 -9.07 -0.91 5.63
N THR A 7 -7.75 -1.08 5.61
CA THR A 7 -6.91 -0.69 6.74
C THR A 7 -6.44 0.76 6.62
N GLY A 8 -6.42 1.50 7.75
CA GLY A 8 -5.91 2.87 7.79
C GLY A 8 -6.83 3.92 7.16
N CYS A 9 -8.11 3.92 7.52
CA CYS A 9 -9.13 4.83 6.97
C CYS A 9 -9.25 6.19 7.68
N SER A 10 -8.39 6.48 8.67
CA SER A 10 -8.48 7.75 9.40
C SER A 10 -8.15 8.99 8.56
N SER A 11 -7.49 8.83 7.43
CA SER A 11 -7.12 9.91 6.50
C SER A 11 -6.62 9.36 5.15
N GLY A 12 -6.35 10.26 4.20
CA GLY A 12 -5.62 9.97 2.97
C GLY A 12 -6.34 9.03 2.02
N LEU A 13 -5.55 8.18 1.33
CA LEU A 13 -6.09 7.28 0.29
C LEU A 13 -7.06 6.23 0.86
N GLY A 14 -6.79 5.69 2.05
CA GLY A 14 -7.67 4.70 2.67
C GLY A 14 -9.04 5.28 3.00
N ARG A 15 -9.10 6.53 3.47
CA ARG A 15 -10.35 7.23 3.70
C ARG A 15 -11.10 7.51 2.40
N ALA A 16 -10.42 8.06 1.40
CA ALA A 16 -11.02 8.37 0.12
C ALA A 16 -11.55 7.12 -0.62
N LEU A 17 -10.84 5.99 -0.49
CA LEU A 17 -11.33 4.70 -1.00
C LEU A 17 -12.55 4.21 -0.22
N ALA A 18 -12.56 4.34 1.11
CA ALA A 18 -13.72 3.97 1.92
C ALA A 18 -14.97 4.77 1.52
N GLU A 19 -14.82 6.07 1.34
CA GLU A 19 -15.91 6.95 0.85
C GLU A 19 -16.41 6.50 -0.53
N ALA A 20 -15.52 6.18 -1.48
CA ALA A 20 -15.88 5.71 -2.81
C ALA A 20 -16.63 4.35 -2.76
N VAL A 21 -16.20 3.42 -1.90
CA VAL A 21 -16.84 2.12 -1.68
C VAL A 21 -18.24 2.28 -1.09
N ILE A 22 -18.41 3.17 -0.13
CA ILE A 22 -19.71 3.49 0.50
C ILE A 22 -20.65 4.15 -0.52
N GLU A 23 -20.15 5.12 -1.31
CA GLU A 23 -20.89 5.81 -2.38
C GLU A 23 -21.41 4.83 -3.44
N ALA A 24 -20.57 3.83 -3.80
CA ALA A 24 -20.92 2.79 -4.77
C ALA A 24 -21.94 1.76 -4.23
N GLY A 25 -22.33 1.85 -2.96
CA GLY A 25 -23.35 0.99 -2.37
C GLY A 25 -22.84 -0.33 -1.79
N HIS A 26 -21.51 -0.50 -1.63
CA HIS A 26 -20.92 -1.69 -1.03
C HIS A 26 -20.92 -1.66 0.51
N HIS A 27 -20.61 -2.79 1.14
CA HIS A 27 -20.29 -2.84 2.56
C HIS A 27 -18.82 -2.42 2.76
N ALA A 28 -18.56 -1.62 3.81
CA ALA A 28 -17.22 -1.19 4.16
C ALA A 28 -16.91 -1.50 5.64
N VAL A 29 -15.81 -2.19 5.88
CA VAL A 29 -15.19 -2.31 7.20
C VAL A 29 -14.02 -1.34 7.22
N VAL A 30 -14.21 -0.21 7.90
CA VAL A 30 -13.26 0.91 7.94
C VAL A 30 -12.47 0.86 9.24
N THR A 31 -11.15 0.78 9.15
CA THR A 31 -10.33 0.60 10.34
C THR A 31 -9.32 1.72 10.57
N ALA A 32 -9.05 1.99 11.82
CA ALA A 32 -7.98 2.84 12.31
C ALA A 32 -7.49 2.32 13.68
N ARG A 33 -6.33 2.74 14.15
CA ARG A 33 -5.86 2.40 15.51
C ARG A 33 -6.80 2.94 16.60
N ASP A 34 -7.45 4.05 16.34
CA ASP A 34 -8.49 4.66 17.16
C ASP A 34 -9.78 4.68 16.32
N GLU A 35 -10.79 3.92 16.76
CA GLU A 35 -12.07 3.78 16.06
C GLU A 35 -12.83 5.10 15.94
N ALA A 36 -12.67 6.00 16.91
CA ALA A 36 -13.30 7.32 16.86
C ALA A 36 -12.88 8.13 15.61
N LYS A 37 -11.71 7.81 15.02
CA LYS A 37 -11.21 8.47 13.79
C LYS A 37 -11.96 8.07 12.51
N VAL A 38 -12.84 7.08 12.56
CA VAL A 38 -13.64 6.59 11.43
C VAL A 38 -15.14 6.59 11.73
N ALA A 39 -15.57 7.13 12.87
CA ALA A 39 -16.97 7.19 13.27
C ALA A 39 -17.85 7.93 12.25
N ASP A 40 -17.35 9.01 11.69
CA ASP A 40 -18.03 9.80 10.66
C ASP A 40 -18.22 9.02 9.34
N LEU A 41 -17.34 8.09 8.99
CA LEU A 41 -17.56 7.17 7.86
C LEU A 41 -18.70 6.19 8.14
N VAL A 42 -18.84 5.74 9.39
CA VAL A 42 -19.96 4.88 9.80
C VAL A 42 -21.29 5.62 9.68
N GLU A 43 -21.32 6.90 10.05
CA GLU A 43 -22.52 7.75 9.97
C GLU A 43 -23.02 7.94 8.51
N LEU A 44 -22.15 7.82 7.50
CA LEU A 44 -22.55 7.91 6.09
C LEU A 44 -23.53 6.80 5.67
N ALA A 45 -23.40 5.61 6.24
CA ALA A 45 -24.28 4.48 5.94
C ALA A 45 -24.23 3.43 7.09
N PRO A 46 -24.87 3.68 8.24
CA PRO A 46 -24.72 2.83 9.45
C PRO A 46 -25.05 1.35 9.23
N ASP A 47 -25.95 1.03 8.33
CA ASP A 47 -26.32 -0.35 8.00
C ASP A 47 -25.26 -1.07 7.14
N ARG A 48 -24.42 -0.33 6.41
CA ARG A 48 -23.45 -0.87 5.46
C ARG A 48 -22.00 -0.64 5.86
N VAL A 49 -21.75 0.14 6.91
CA VAL A 49 -20.39 0.44 7.37
C VAL A 49 -20.18 -0.09 8.79
N LEU A 50 -19.05 -0.74 9.00
CA LEU A 50 -18.55 -1.18 10.29
C LEU A 50 -17.24 -0.47 10.59
N GLY A 51 -17.21 0.34 11.65
CA GLY A 51 -15.98 0.91 12.21
C GLY A 51 -15.29 -0.12 13.13
N ALA A 52 -13.97 -0.17 13.10
CA ALA A 52 -13.22 -1.02 14.03
C ALA A 52 -11.85 -0.45 14.37
N ALA A 53 -11.47 -0.55 15.64
CA ALA A 53 -10.10 -0.30 16.07
C ALA A 53 -9.20 -1.46 15.60
N LEU A 54 -8.13 -1.14 14.86
CA LEU A 54 -7.17 -2.13 14.36
C LEU A 54 -5.76 -1.53 14.29
N ASP A 55 -4.84 -2.16 15.03
CA ASP A 55 -3.42 -2.12 14.72
C ASP A 55 -3.09 -3.36 13.88
N VAL A 56 -2.60 -3.16 12.67
CA VAL A 56 -2.29 -4.27 11.75
C VAL A 56 -1.13 -5.14 12.23
N THR A 57 -0.37 -4.67 13.21
CA THR A 57 0.73 -5.42 13.85
C THR A 57 0.25 -6.36 14.96
N ASP A 58 -1.06 -6.36 15.26
CA ASP A 58 -1.70 -7.27 16.23
C ASP A 58 -2.51 -8.36 15.50
N PRO A 59 -1.96 -9.60 15.38
CA PRO A 59 -2.65 -10.69 14.69
C PRO A 59 -3.95 -11.13 15.36
N ALA A 60 -4.04 -11.03 16.68
CA ALA A 60 -5.25 -11.40 17.41
C ALA A 60 -6.37 -10.40 17.09
N ARG A 61 -6.05 -9.11 17.07
CA ARG A 61 -7.02 -8.07 16.70
C ARG A 61 -7.44 -8.16 15.23
N ALA A 62 -6.49 -8.47 14.33
CA ALA A 62 -6.81 -8.70 12.92
C ALA A 62 -7.84 -9.82 12.74
N ALA A 63 -7.67 -10.96 13.42
CA ALA A 63 -8.62 -12.08 13.37
C ALA A 63 -10.01 -11.67 13.90
N VAL A 64 -10.07 -10.91 15.01
CA VAL A 64 -11.34 -10.41 15.57
C VAL A 64 -12.05 -9.48 14.59
N VAL A 65 -11.35 -8.56 13.93
CA VAL A 65 -11.96 -7.62 12.97
C VAL A 65 -12.48 -8.36 11.73
N VAL A 66 -11.77 -9.36 11.23
CA VAL A 66 -12.24 -10.20 10.11
C VAL A 66 -13.50 -10.95 10.53
N GLN A 67 -13.53 -11.57 11.73
CA GLN A 67 -14.72 -12.26 12.23
C GLN A 67 -15.92 -11.32 12.37
N GLN A 68 -15.73 -10.11 12.93
CA GLN A 68 -16.78 -9.09 13.01
C GLN A 68 -17.36 -8.71 11.64
N ALA A 69 -16.47 -8.61 10.62
CA ALA A 69 -16.88 -8.34 9.24
C ALA A 69 -17.73 -9.49 8.67
N GLU A 70 -17.29 -10.73 8.88
CA GLU A 70 -17.98 -11.93 8.42
C GLU A 70 -19.33 -12.12 9.15
N ASP A 71 -19.39 -11.91 10.45
CA ASP A 71 -20.64 -12.00 11.24
C ASP A 71 -21.68 -10.96 10.78
N ARG A 72 -21.22 -9.75 10.41
CA ARG A 72 -22.11 -8.66 10.03
C ARG A 72 -22.54 -8.71 8.58
N PHE A 73 -21.61 -9.05 7.66
CA PHE A 73 -21.82 -8.93 6.22
C PHE A 73 -21.70 -10.25 5.46
N GLY A 74 -21.44 -11.36 6.17
CA GLY A 74 -21.35 -12.70 5.62
C GLY A 74 -19.98 -13.09 5.09
N ALA A 75 -19.19 -12.14 4.59
CA ALA A 75 -17.88 -12.39 4.03
C ALA A 75 -17.01 -11.13 3.98
N VAL A 76 -15.69 -11.29 3.84
CA VAL A 76 -14.78 -10.25 3.35
C VAL A 76 -14.43 -10.58 1.90
N ASP A 77 -14.93 -9.80 0.95
CA ASP A 77 -14.69 -10.02 -0.48
C ASP A 77 -13.44 -9.32 -0.97
N VAL A 78 -13.13 -8.14 -0.43
CA VAL A 78 -11.95 -7.35 -0.79
C VAL A 78 -11.20 -6.93 0.47
N LEU A 79 -9.91 -7.27 0.53
CA LEU A 79 -8.98 -6.73 1.52
C LEU A 79 -8.15 -5.62 0.90
N VAL A 80 -8.07 -4.46 1.56
CA VAL A 80 -7.17 -3.37 1.18
C VAL A 80 -6.15 -3.11 2.29
N ASN A 81 -4.92 -3.51 2.07
CA ASN A 81 -3.77 -3.20 2.91
C ASN A 81 -3.24 -1.81 2.59
N ASN A 82 -3.81 -0.81 3.26
CA ASN A 82 -3.44 0.60 3.06
C ASN A 82 -2.75 1.22 4.30
N ALA A 83 -2.93 0.65 5.49
CA ALA A 83 -2.30 1.17 6.70
C ALA A 83 -0.79 1.33 6.54
N GLY A 84 -0.27 2.52 6.87
CA GLY A 84 1.15 2.79 6.73
C GLY A 84 1.50 4.25 6.93
N TYR A 85 2.81 4.51 6.97
CA TYR A 85 3.39 5.84 7.15
C TYR A 85 4.72 5.96 6.40
N GLY A 86 5.19 7.19 6.19
CA GLY A 86 6.48 7.45 5.55
C GLY A 86 7.63 7.49 6.55
N TYR A 87 8.83 7.10 6.12
CA TYR A 87 10.06 7.28 6.88
C TYR A 87 11.17 7.86 5.99
N ARG A 88 11.86 8.88 6.49
CA ARG A 88 12.98 9.54 5.79
C ARG A 88 14.25 9.51 6.61
N ALA A 89 15.28 8.90 6.05
CA ALA A 89 16.65 8.85 6.57
C ALA A 89 17.61 8.50 5.43
N ALA A 90 18.85 8.98 5.46
CA ALA A 90 19.92 8.27 4.76
C ALA A 90 20.03 6.85 5.35
N VAL A 91 20.58 5.90 4.61
CA VAL A 91 20.66 4.50 5.10
C VAL A 91 21.46 4.43 6.40
N GLU A 92 22.54 5.20 6.53
CA GLU A 92 23.37 5.24 7.73
C GLU A 92 22.72 5.97 8.93
N GLU A 93 21.76 6.86 8.66
CA GLU A 93 21.04 7.64 9.68
C GLU A 93 19.84 6.90 10.30
N GLY A 94 19.39 5.80 9.69
CA GLY A 94 18.18 5.10 10.11
C GLY A 94 18.33 4.41 11.45
N GLU A 95 17.39 4.66 12.36
CA GLU A 95 17.35 3.99 13.67
C GLU A 95 16.71 2.60 13.53
N ASP A 96 17.39 1.56 14.02
CA ASP A 96 16.94 0.16 13.93
C ASP A 96 15.50 -0.06 14.39
N ALA A 97 15.10 0.59 15.48
CA ALA A 97 13.75 0.48 16.02
C ALA A 97 12.70 1.02 15.05
N ASP A 98 12.96 2.17 14.41
CA ASP A 98 12.04 2.80 13.45
C ASP A 98 11.96 1.98 12.16
N ILE A 99 13.10 1.44 11.70
CA ILE A 99 13.16 0.57 10.53
C ILE A 99 12.33 -0.70 10.75
N ARG A 100 12.50 -1.35 11.91
CA ARG A 100 11.71 -2.55 12.26
C ARG A 100 10.24 -2.24 12.35
N ALA A 101 9.84 -1.16 13.02
CA ALA A 101 8.45 -0.72 13.11
C ALA A 101 7.84 -0.41 11.74
N LEU A 102 8.64 0.13 10.80
CA LEU A 102 8.21 0.36 9.42
C LEU A 102 7.88 -0.96 8.72
N PHE A 103 8.74 -1.98 8.83
CA PHE A 103 8.49 -3.31 8.28
C PHE A 103 7.34 -4.04 8.97
N GLU A 104 7.24 -3.94 10.30
CA GLU A 104 6.11 -4.50 11.05
C GLU A 104 4.78 -3.98 10.53
N THR A 105 4.66 -2.67 10.32
CA THR A 105 3.41 -2.07 9.85
C THR A 105 3.12 -2.40 8.38
N HIS A 106 4.09 -2.15 7.49
CA HIS A 106 3.82 -2.19 6.04
C HIS A 106 3.88 -3.59 5.44
N PHE A 107 4.79 -4.43 5.93
CA PHE A 107 4.99 -5.77 5.38
C PHE A 107 4.30 -6.83 6.25
N PHE A 108 4.72 -6.99 7.50
CA PHE A 108 4.18 -8.02 8.36
C PHE A 108 2.70 -7.78 8.72
N GLY A 109 2.29 -6.53 8.90
CA GLY A 109 0.89 -6.17 9.09
C GLY A 109 0.03 -6.54 7.87
N SER A 110 0.51 -6.29 6.65
CA SER A 110 -0.16 -6.73 5.43
C SER A 110 -0.25 -8.26 5.35
N VAL A 111 0.82 -8.97 5.68
CA VAL A 111 0.84 -10.45 5.74
C VAL A 111 -0.16 -10.97 6.78
N THR A 112 -0.25 -10.34 7.94
CA THR A 112 -1.21 -10.66 9.00
C THR A 112 -2.65 -10.56 8.49
N MET A 113 -3.00 -9.44 7.86
CA MET A 113 -4.34 -9.24 7.30
C MET A 113 -4.66 -10.23 6.18
N ILE A 114 -3.69 -10.48 5.26
CA ILE A 114 -3.84 -11.47 4.20
C ILE A 114 -4.15 -12.85 4.78
N LYS A 115 -3.35 -13.30 5.76
CA LYS A 115 -3.56 -14.60 6.41
C LYS A 115 -4.92 -14.69 7.12
N ALA A 116 -5.42 -13.58 7.66
CA ALA A 116 -6.70 -13.56 8.35
C ALA A 116 -7.90 -13.73 7.39
N VAL A 117 -7.87 -13.12 6.18
CA VAL A 117 -8.99 -13.19 5.22
C VAL A 117 -8.91 -14.40 4.29
N LEU A 118 -7.73 -14.93 4.00
CA LEU A 118 -7.53 -16.00 3.01
C LEU A 118 -8.32 -17.28 3.27
N PRO A 119 -8.51 -17.78 4.50
CA PRO A 119 -9.32 -18.96 4.74
C PRO A 119 -10.73 -18.83 4.17
N GLY A 120 -11.42 -17.72 4.43
CA GLY A 120 -12.75 -17.43 3.92
C GLY A 120 -12.76 -17.26 2.38
N MET A 121 -11.86 -16.46 1.83
CA MET A 121 -11.74 -16.26 0.37
C MET A 121 -11.47 -17.58 -0.37
N ARG A 122 -10.55 -18.41 0.15
CA ARG A 122 -10.19 -19.71 -0.43
C ARG A 122 -11.36 -20.68 -0.41
N ALA A 123 -12.09 -20.75 0.70
CA ALA A 123 -13.28 -21.61 0.82
C ALA A 123 -14.35 -21.25 -0.22
N ARG A 124 -14.53 -19.97 -0.50
CA ARG A 124 -15.49 -19.48 -1.51
C ARG A 124 -14.92 -19.46 -2.93
N ARG A 125 -13.61 -19.64 -3.09
CA ARG A 125 -12.87 -19.51 -4.37
C ARG A 125 -13.15 -18.16 -5.06
N ALA A 126 -13.23 -17.12 -4.27
CA ALA A 126 -13.50 -15.75 -4.71
C ALA A 126 -12.94 -14.75 -3.70
N GLY A 127 -12.39 -13.65 -4.20
CA GLY A 127 -11.90 -12.55 -3.40
C GLY A 127 -10.91 -11.66 -4.16
N ALA A 128 -10.57 -10.54 -3.55
CA ALA A 128 -9.55 -9.63 -4.06
C ALA A 128 -8.67 -9.10 -2.92
N ILE A 129 -7.37 -9.02 -3.17
CA ILE A 129 -6.39 -8.42 -2.24
C ILE A 129 -5.76 -7.23 -2.95
N VAL A 130 -5.81 -6.08 -2.30
CA VAL A 130 -5.20 -4.83 -2.77
C VAL A 130 -4.11 -4.41 -1.80
N ASN A 131 -2.87 -4.33 -2.27
CA ASN A 131 -1.73 -3.89 -1.48
C ASN A 131 -1.28 -2.50 -1.94
N ILE A 132 -1.38 -1.50 -1.06
CA ILE A 132 -0.97 -0.12 -1.39
C ILE A 132 0.54 -0.01 -1.23
N SER A 133 1.23 0.03 -2.37
CA SER A 133 2.67 0.29 -2.50
C SER A 133 2.94 1.79 -2.68
N SER A 134 3.91 2.13 -3.50
CA SER A 134 4.30 3.51 -3.85
C SER A 134 5.20 3.50 -5.09
N ILE A 135 5.13 4.54 -5.90
CA ILE A 135 6.15 4.79 -6.93
C ILE A 135 7.57 4.85 -6.31
N GLY A 136 7.67 5.17 -5.02
CA GLY A 136 8.92 5.17 -4.27
C GLY A 136 9.65 3.82 -4.24
N ALA A 137 8.96 2.70 -4.41
CA ALA A 137 9.57 1.37 -4.56
C ALA A 137 10.42 1.26 -5.83
N HIS A 138 10.08 2.02 -6.85
CA HIS A 138 10.74 1.98 -8.17
C HIS A 138 11.78 3.09 -8.34
N ILE A 139 11.45 4.35 -8.01
CA ILE A 139 12.36 5.49 -8.18
C ILE A 139 13.46 5.61 -7.10
N LYS A 140 13.25 5.01 -5.93
CA LYS A 140 14.21 4.88 -4.81
C LYS A 140 14.97 6.18 -4.50
N PRO A 141 14.29 7.29 -4.21
CA PRO A 141 14.98 8.58 -4.04
C PRO A 141 15.87 8.57 -2.79
N PRO A 142 16.99 9.31 -2.78
CA PRO A 142 17.83 9.46 -1.60
C PRO A 142 17.02 9.85 -0.37
N GLY A 143 17.38 9.31 0.79
CA GLY A 143 16.65 9.54 2.04
C GLY A 143 15.32 8.80 2.17
N SER A 144 14.99 7.88 1.25
CA SER A 144 13.79 7.05 1.30
C SER A 144 14.10 5.54 1.18
N GLY A 145 15.35 5.13 1.37
CA GLY A 145 15.80 3.76 1.14
C GLY A 145 14.99 2.71 1.90
N TYR A 146 14.74 2.90 3.18
CA TYR A 146 13.95 1.97 4.00
C TYR A 146 12.48 1.90 3.58
N TYR A 147 11.87 3.07 3.25
CA TYR A 147 10.52 3.10 2.73
C TYR A 147 10.43 2.42 1.35
N ALA A 148 11.38 2.67 0.47
CA ALA A 148 11.47 1.99 -0.83
C ALA A 148 11.62 0.47 -0.65
N ALA A 149 12.50 0.04 0.27
CA ALA A 149 12.75 -1.37 0.56
C ALA A 149 11.48 -2.11 1.05
N VAL A 150 10.75 -1.53 2.01
CA VAL A 150 9.54 -2.18 2.53
C VAL A 150 8.42 -2.24 1.49
N LYS A 151 8.29 -1.22 0.63
CA LYS A 151 7.30 -1.24 -0.46
C LYS A 151 7.71 -2.23 -1.57
N ALA A 152 8.99 -2.33 -1.91
CA ALA A 152 9.48 -3.34 -2.84
C ALA A 152 9.29 -4.77 -2.29
N ALA A 153 9.51 -4.99 -0.99
CA ALA A 153 9.23 -6.27 -0.34
C ALA A 153 7.73 -6.65 -0.45
N LEU A 154 6.83 -5.69 -0.23
CA LEU A 154 5.40 -5.90 -0.38
C LEU A 154 5.02 -6.26 -1.83
N GLU A 155 5.63 -5.59 -2.82
CA GLU A 155 5.40 -5.87 -4.24
C GLU A 155 5.91 -7.26 -4.63
N GLY A 156 7.12 -7.63 -4.21
CA GLY A 156 7.69 -8.96 -4.48
C GLY A 156 6.83 -10.09 -3.92
N MET A 157 6.39 -9.95 -2.66
CA MET A 157 5.46 -10.90 -2.04
C MET A 157 4.12 -10.94 -2.78
N SER A 158 3.59 -9.80 -3.20
CA SER A 158 2.31 -9.71 -3.92
C SER A 158 2.37 -10.40 -5.28
N GLY A 159 3.49 -10.35 -5.98
CA GLY A 159 3.71 -11.06 -7.24
C GLY A 159 3.59 -12.58 -7.08
N SER A 160 4.25 -13.15 -6.07
CA SER A 160 4.15 -14.58 -5.74
C SER A 160 2.73 -14.96 -5.33
N LEU A 161 2.15 -14.18 -4.41
CA LEU A 161 0.79 -14.39 -3.92
C LEU A 161 -0.25 -14.39 -5.06
N ARG A 162 -0.10 -13.51 -6.05
CA ARG A 162 -0.98 -13.47 -7.22
C ARG A 162 -0.96 -14.80 -7.98
N ALA A 163 0.23 -15.35 -8.24
CA ALA A 163 0.37 -16.63 -8.93
C ALA A 163 -0.24 -17.78 -8.12
N GLU A 164 -0.05 -17.80 -6.79
CA GLU A 164 -0.60 -18.81 -5.89
C GLU A 164 -2.14 -18.77 -5.83
N LEU A 165 -2.72 -17.58 -5.87
CA LEU A 165 -4.16 -17.38 -5.66
C LEU A 165 -5.00 -17.37 -6.94
N GLN A 166 -4.39 -17.12 -8.11
CA GLN A 166 -5.08 -17.12 -9.39
C GLN A 166 -5.89 -18.40 -9.65
N PRO A 167 -5.37 -19.63 -9.41
CA PRO A 167 -6.14 -20.86 -9.59
C PRO A 167 -7.30 -21.00 -8.61
N LEU A 168 -7.32 -20.19 -7.56
CA LEU A 168 -8.36 -20.15 -6.53
C LEU A 168 -9.43 -19.07 -6.80
N GLY A 169 -9.34 -18.34 -7.92
CA GLY A 169 -10.28 -17.28 -8.25
C GLY A 169 -10.12 -16.02 -7.39
N ILE A 170 -8.94 -15.83 -6.77
CA ILE A 170 -8.65 -14.67 -5.92
C ILE A 170 -7.64 -13.78 -6.65
N SER A 171 -7.99 -12.52 -6.85
CA SER A 171 -7.11 -11.54 -7.49
C SER A 171 -6.20 -10.85 -6.48
N VAL A 172 -5.00 -10.46 -6.94
CA VAL A 172 -4.08 -9.62 -6.17
C VAL A 172 -3.64 -8.45 -7.03
N THR A 173 -3.86 -7.23 -6.53
CA THR A 173 -3.46 -5.99 -7.19
C THR A 173 -2.54 -5.19 -6.29
N VAL A 174 -1.41 -4.79 -6.81
CA VAL A 174 -0.55 -3.78 -6.20
C VAL A 174 -0.95 -2.41 -6.76
N VAL A 175 -1.19 -1.46 -5.88
CA VAL A 175 -1.43 -0.06 -6.25
C VAL A 175 -0.20 0.75 -5.88
N ALA A 176 0.41 1.44 -6.84
CA ALA A 176 1.60 2.27 -6.65
C ALA A 176 1.28 3.75 -6.93
N PRO A 177 0.88 4.51 -5.90
CA PRO A 177 0.60 5.94 -6.04
C PRO A 177 1.87 6.77 -6.24
N GLY A 178 1.74 7.85 -7.01
CA GLY A 178 2.65 8.98 -7.01
C GLY A 178 2.38 9.97 -5.87
N GLY A 179 2.49 11.26 -6.15
CA GLY A 179 2.20 12.33 -5.20
C GLY A 179 0.70 12.65 -5.13
N PHE A 180 0.06 12.37 -4.00
CA PHE A 180 -1.34 12.69 -3.73
C PHE A 180 -1.49 13.69 -2.58
N ARG A 181 -2.47 14.60 -2.66
CA ARG A 181 -2.78 15.58 -1.61
C ARG A 181 -3.45 14.91 -0.43
N THR A 182 -2.64 14.35 0.46
CA THR A 182 -3.06 13.66 1.68
C THR A 182 -2.18 14.08 2.84
N ASP A 183 -2.55 13.69 4.06
CA ASP A 183 -1.73 13.87 5.26
C ASP A 183 -0.44 13.01 5.28
N PHE A 184 -0.21 12.19 4.26
CA PHE A 184 0.94 11.29 4.21
C PHE A 184 2.28 12.04 4.28
N SER A 185 2.41 13.14 3.54
CA SER A 185 3.60 14.01 3.60
C SER A 185 3.58 14.97 4.81
N GLY A 186 2.52 14.96 5.60
CA GLY A 186 2.33 15.75 6.83
C GLY A 186 2.55 14.91 8.09
N ARG A 187 1.45 14.60 8.79
CA ARG A 187 1.44 13.89 10.09
C ARG A 187 1.98 12.46 10.02
N SER A 188 1.81 11.80 8.87
CA SER A 188 2.17 10.40 8.68
C SER A 188 3.60 10.22 8.17
N LEU A 189 4.42 11.26 8.13
CA LEU A 189 5.82 11.19 7.74
C LEU A 189 6.72 11.37 8.94
N THR A 190 7.46 10.34 9.30
CA THR A 190 8.51 10.37 10.32
C THR A 190 9.89 10.52 9.67
N GLN A 191 10.85 10.95 10.44
CA GLN A 191 12.24 11.16 10.01
C GLN A 191 13.19 10.68 11.08
N SER A 192 14.37 10.20 10.68
CA SER A 192 15.45 9.92 11.62
C SER A 192 15.79 11.16 12.45
N ARG A 193 16.14 10.94 13.72
CA ARG A 193 16.70 11.96 14.62
C ARG A 193 18.19 12.14 14.39
N SER A 194 18.87 11.10 13.94
CA SER A 194 20.27 11.14 13.53
C SER A 194 20.41 11.88 12.21
N VAL A 195 21.34 12.82 12.14
CA VAL A 195 21.65 13.63 10.95
C VAL A 195 23.15 13.67 10.77
N ILE A 196 23.62 13.28 9.59
CA ILE A 196 25.03 13.28 9.21
C ILE A 196 25.21 14.34 8.12
N ASP A 197 26.11 15.30 8.37
CA ASP A 197 26.31 16.47 7.50
C ASP A 197 26.68 16.08 6.05
N ASP A 198 27.42 14.99 5.87
CA ASP A 198 27.82 14.49 4.55
C ASP A 198 26.62 14.13 3.66
N TYR A 199 25.44 13.83 4.23
CA TYR A 199 24.22 13.54 3.50
C TYR A 199 23.30 14.75 3.28
N GLU A 200 23.71 15.96 3.70
CA GLU A 200 22.89 17.17 3.56
C GLU A 200 22.53 17.47 2.08
N GLY A 201 23.47 17.22 1.15
CA GLY A 201 23.29 17.40 -0.29
C GLY A 201 22.34 16.39 -0.96
N THR A 202 22.00 15.29 -0.30
CA THR A 202 21.19 14.17 -0.83
C THR A 202 19.97 13.91 0.03
N ALA A 203 20.08 13.10 1.07
CA ALA A 203 18.98 12.78 1.99
C ALA A 203 18.47 14.03 2.75
N GLY A 204 19.36 14.98 3.08
CA GLY A 204 19.01 16.25 3.71
C GLY A 204 18.06 17.09 2.88
N LYS A 205 18.26 17.17 1.55
CA LYS A 205 17.31 17.82 0.65
C LYS A 205 15.95 17.17 0.71
N ARG A 206 15.88 15.83 0.73
CA ARG A 206 14.63 15.08 0.81
C ARG A 206 13.87 15.33 2.10
N ARG A 207 14.58 15.50 3.24
CA ARG A 207 13.96 15.89 4.51
C ARG A 207 13.24 17.23 4.43
N LYS A 208 13.87 18.22 3.78
CA LYS A 208 13.32 19.58 3.60
C LYS A 208 12.15 19.66 2.62
N GLU A 209 12.05 18.74 1.66
CA GLU A 209 10.95 18.71 0.69
C GLU A 209 9.55 18.58 1.33
N ARG A 210 9.44 18.04 2.55
CA ARG A 210 8.19 17.99 3.29
C ARG A 210 7.54 19.38 3.40
N ASP A 211 8.35 20.38 3.71
CA ASP A 211 7.86 21.73 4.05
C ASP A 211 7.45 22.52 2.80
N THR A 212 7.90 22.10 1.63
CA THR A 212 7.65 22.82 0.36
C THR A 212 6.63 22.12 -0.55
N THR A 213 6.41 20.81 -0.41
CA THR A 213 5.55 20.04 -1.32
C THR A 213 4.22 19.62 -0.74
N HIS A 214 4.04 19.74 0.60
CA HIS A 214 2.80 19.36 1.24
C HIS A 214 1.62 20.22 0.73
N GLY A 215 0.55 19.56 0.23
CA GLY A 215 -0.65 20.22 -0.31
C GLY A 215 -0.55 20.66 -1.77
N THR A 216 0.62 20.51 -2.43
CA THR A 216 0.83 20.89 -3.85
C THR A 216 0.92 19.70 -4.80
N GLN A 217 0.82 18.48 -4.28
CA GLN A 217 0.91 17.26 -5.08
C GLN A 217 -0.19 17.24 -6.16
N PRO A 218 0.08 16.66 -7.35
CA PRO A 218 -0.87 16.66 -8.47
C PRO A 218 -2.07 15.73 -8.25
N GLY A 219 -1.91 14.66 -7.48
CA GLY A 219 -2.91 13.62 -7.33
C GLY A 219 -4.08 14.03 -6.42
N ASP A 220 -5.29 13.68 -6.84
CA ASP A 220 -6.55 13.84 -6.12
C ASP A 220 -6.92 12.52 -5.44
N PRO A 221 -6.95 12.45 -4.09
CA PRO A 221 -7.25 11.21 -3.38
C PRO A 221 -8.67 10.68 -3.64
N VAL A 222 -9.66 11.53 -3.91
CA VAL A 222 -11.03 11.11 -4.22
C VAL A 222 -11.06 10.37 -5.56
N ARG A 223 -10.39 10.91 -6.57
CA ARG A 223 -10.25 10.24 -7.87
C ARG A 223 -9.44 8.94 -7.76
N ALA A 224 -8.43 8.91 -6.89
CA ALA A 224 -7.66 7.69 -6.63
C ALA A 224 -8.53 6.58 -6.02
N GLY A 225 -9.37 6.90 -5.03
CA GLY A 225 -10.31 5.95 -4.43
C GLY A 225 -11.23 5.32 -5.48
N ARG A 226 -11.83 6.14 -6.34
CA ARG A 226 -12.69 5.67 -7.45
C ARG A 226 -11.91 4.83 -8.47
N ALA A 227 -10.67 5.19 -8.79
CA ALA A 227 -9.83 4.43 -9.72
C ALA A 227 -9.46 3.05 -9.16
N ILE A 228 -9.15 2.95 -7.86
CA ILE A 228 -8.90 1.67 -7.19
C ILE A 228 -10.16 0.79 -7.23
N LEU A 229 -11.32 1.35 -6.87
CA LEU A 229 -12.59 0.65 -6.92
C LEU A 229 -12.85 0.09 -8.34
N THR A 230 -12.75 0.92 -9.37
CA THR A 230 -12.94 0.53 -10.77
C THR A 230 -11.98 -0.58 -11.18
N ALA A 231 -10.70 -0.50 -10.79
CA ALA A 231 -9.71 -1.51 -11.15
C ALA A 231 -9.98 -2.87 -10.50
N VAL A 232 -10.41 -2.87 -9.24
CA VAL A 232 -10.73 -4.10 -8.49
C VAL A 232 -11.99 -4.76 -9.01
N GLU A 233 -12.97 -3.98 -9.45
CA GLU A 233 -14.24 -4.48 -10.00
C GLU A 233 -14.17 -4.83 -11.49
N SER A 234 -13.04 -4.58 -12.15
CA SER A 234 -12.87 -4.98 -13.54
C SER A 234 -12.87 -6.51 -13.69
N ALA A 235 -13.26 -7.00 -14.86
CA ALA A 235 -13.26 -8.44 -15.15
C ALA A 235 -11.85 -9.06 -14.99
N GLU A 236 -10.81 -8.27 -15.27
CA GLU A 236 -9.41 -8.67 -15.14
C GLU A 236 -8.64 -7.61 -14.33
N PRO A 237 -8.64 -7.69 -12.98
CA PRO A 237 -7.91 -6.74 -12.16
C PRO A 237 -6.41 -6.76 -12.46
N PRO A 238 -5.78 -5.59 -12.65
CA PRO A 238 -4.37 -5.51 -13.01
C PRO A 238 -3.47 -6.05 -11.89
N ALA A 239 -2.31 -6.61 -12.26
CA ALA A 239 -1.30 -6.99 -11.28
C ALA A 239 -0.70 -5.74 -10.59
N MET A 240 -0.49 -4.67 -11.37
CA MET A 240 0.08 -3.40 -10.93
C MET A 240 -0.75 -2.24 -11.49
N LEU A 241 -1.18 -1.33 -10.61
CA LEU A 241 -1.89 -0.11 -10.95
C LEU A 241 -1.06 1.11 -10.53
N MET A 242 -0.49 1.83 -11.48
CA MET A 242 0.14 3.13 -11.25
C MET A 242 -0.94 4.21 -11.11
N LEU A 243 -0.91 4.99 -10.04
CA LEU A 243 -1.82 6.10 -9.84
C LEU A 243 -1.08 7.44 -9.91
N GLY A 244 -1.57 8.32 -10.79
CA GLY A 244 -0.98 9.63 -11.08
C GLY A 244 -0.08 9.61 -12.32
N SER A 245 -0.10 10.72 -13.06
CA SER A 245 0.74 10.91 -14.26
C SER A 245 2.23 10.91 -13.93
N ASP A 246 2.59 11.45 -12.77
CA ASP A 246 3.96 11.44 -12.22
C ASP A 246 4.46 10.02 -11.98
N ALA A 247 3.63 9.18 -11.33
CA ALA A 247 3.95 7.77 -11.11
C ALA A 247 4.13 7.01 -12.43
N LEU A 248 3.18 7.17 -13.35
CA LEU A 248 3.23 6.47 -14.64
C LEU A 248 4.44 6.88 -15.47
N THR A 249 4.78 8.17 -15.51
CA THR A 249 5.95 8.69 -16.24
C THR A 249 7.24 8.16 -15.63
N SER A 250 7.38 8.27 -14.30
CA SER A 250 8.57 7.80 -13.60
C SER A 250 8.75 6.28 -13.73
N TYR A 251 7.67 5.52 -13.64
CA TYR A 251 7.72 4.06 -13.79
C TYR A 251 8.22 3.66 -15.19
N ARG A 252 7.69 4.27 -16.24
CA ARG A 252 8.13 4.01 -17.61
C ARG A 252 9.63 4.35 -17.79
N GLN A 253 10.08 5.45 -17.20
CA GLN A 253 11.50 5.83 -17.25
C GLN A 253 12.38 4.80 -16.54
N VAL A 254 12.00 4.36 -15.33
CA VAL A 254 12.76 3.33 -14.58
C VAL A 254 12.86 2.03 -15.37
N LEU A 255 11.75 1.58 -15.96
CA LEU A 255 11.75 0.35 -16.77
C LEU A 255 12.65 0.50 -18.02
N GLY A 256 12.58 1.64 -18.69
CA GLY A 256 13.44 1.89 -19.85
C GLY A 256 14.93 1.90 -19.49
N THR A 257 15.30 2.53 -18.38
CA THR A 257 16.68 2.52 -17.87
C THR A 257 17.14 1.10 -17.52
N ALA A 258 16.31 0.35 -16.78
CA ALA A 258 16.67 -1.01 -16.39
C ALA A 258 16.83 -1.96 -17.58
N LEU A 259 16.00 -1.78 -18.64
CA LEU A 259 16.13 -2.55 -19.87
C LEU A 259 17.45 -2.21 -20.60
N ALA A 260 17.76 -0.93 -20.73
CA ALA A 260 19.01 -0.50 -21.37
C ALA A 260 20.26 -0.99 -20.62
N GLU A 261 20.24 -0.99 -19.28
CA GLU A 261 21.34 -1.57 -18.48
C GLU A 261 21.45 -3.09 -18.70
N ALA A 262 20.33 -3.82 -18.79
CA ALA A 262 20.34 -5.25 -19.08
C ALA A 262 20.96 -5.54 -20.46
N ASP A 263 20.59 -4.75 -21.47
CA ASP A 263 21.15 -4.88 -22.84
C ASP A 263 22.66 -4.57 -22.86
N GLU A 264 23.11 -3.56 -22.10
CA GLU A 264 24.54 -3.19 -22.00
C GLU A 264 25.40 -4.33 -21.40
N TRP A 265 24.83 -5.08 -20.43
CA TRP A 265 25.53 -6.14 -19.73
C TRP A 265 25.17 -7.56 -20.21
N GLU A 266 24.44 -7.68 -21.33
CA GLU A 266 23.96 -8.96 -21.86
C GLU A 266 25.08 -9.97 -22.07
N GLU A 267 26.17 -9.59 -22.76
CA GLU A 267 27.28 -10.49 -23.08
C GLU A 267 27.93 -11.05 -21.80
N LEU A 268 28.16 -10.20 -20.79
CA LEU A 268 28.72 -10.65 -19.51
C LEU A 268 27.74 -11.54 -18.77
N SER A 269 26.46 -11.21 -18.76
CA SER A 269 25.42 -11.99 -18.06
C SER A 269 25.28 -13.39 -18.64
N VAL A 270 25.23 -13.50 -19.97
CA VAL A 270 25.10 -14.78 -20.69
C VAL A 270 26.39 -15.61 -20.60
N SER A 271 27.56 -14.98 -20.46
CA SER A 271 28.85 -15.67 -20.31
C SER A 271 28.93 -16.56 -19.06
N THR A 272 28.00 -16.44 -18.12
CA THR A 272 27.91 -17.26 -16.90
C THR A 272 27.22 -18.60 -17.12
N ASP A 273 26.61 -18.81 -18.29
CA ASP A 273 25.99 -20.10 -18.63
C ASP A 273 27.06 -21.17 -18.93
N PHE A 274 26.71 -22.45 -18.70
CA PHE A 274 27.58 -23.55 -19.13
C PHE A 274 27.74 -23.52 -20.65
N GLN A 275 28.99 -23.65 -21.09
CA GLN A 275 29.30 -23.82 -22.51
C GLN A 275 29.29 -25.30 -22.81
N ASP A 276 28.20 -25.85 -23.35
CA ASP A 276 28.08 -27.24 -23.80
C ASP A 276 28.93 -27.49 -25.08
#